data_e1b2dcc77c05b329304ae9757a828ef2
#
_entry.id   e1b2dcc77c05b329304ae9757a828ef2
#
_cell.length_a   1.000
_cell.length_b   1.000
_cell.length_c   1.000
_cell.angle_alpha   90.00
_cell.angle_beta   90.00
_cell.angle_gamma   90.00
#
_symmetry.space_group_name_H-M   'P 1'
#
loop_
_entity.id
_entity.type
_entity.pdbx_description
1 polymer ?
#
loop_
_entity_poly.entity_id
_entity_poly.type
_entity_poly.pdbx_seq_one_letter_code
_entity_poly.pdbx_strand_id
1 'polypeptide(L)'
;MPDPKLTVSLLKPEEAEQYMRIRHEVFRPTVNKILYARGEPSQETLDKVTEDIRDGITNKGILYVKCVDTSTGEMIAGARWRYVKPKEDGAKERTWEEVDAGLTVPPPYEESDPEMFAELFNLFNSNKREILGRRPYYVLDTLVTLPQHGRRGAGSMLVRWGCEKADEAGVEAFLEASPMGAPMYARHGFQPVKTVELDLRRWSGEDKMEFILMLRPAKQQT
;
A
#
# COMPACT_ATOMS: atom_id res chain seq x y z
N MET A 1 9.43 21.99 2.92
CA MET A 1 8.44 22.08 1.83
C MET A 1 8.81 21.05 0.79
N PRO A 2 7.85 20.44 0.05
CA PRO A 2 8.16 19.58 -1.06
C PRO A 2 8.97 20.33 -2.13
N ASP A 3 9.82 19.61 -2.85
CA ASP A 3 10.57 20.14 -3.98
C ASP A 3 9.57 20.65 -5.07
N PRO A 4 9.65 21.92 -5.51
CA PRO A 4 8.71 22.47 -6.50
C PRO A 4 8.78 21.81 -7.87
N LYS A 5 9.82 21.02 -8.13
CA LYS A 5 9.96 20.24 -9.37
C LYS A 5 9.19 18.92 -9.36
N LEU A 6 8.51 18.60 -8.24
CA LEU A 6 7.74 17.34 -8.14
C LEU A 6 6.27 17.58 -8.43
N THR A 7 5.69 16.66 -9.21
CA THR A 7 4.25 16.63 -9.49
C THR A 7 3.68 15.25 -9.19
N VAL A 8 2.42 15.23 -8.72
CA VAL A 8 1.68 14.01 -8.41
C VAL A 8 0.48 13.89 -9.34
N SER A 9 0.29 12.72 -9.92
CA SER A 9 -0.85 12.41 -10.79
C SER A 9 -1.19 10.92 -10.73
N LEU A 10 -2.36 10.54 -11.24
CA LEU A 10 -2.70 9.13 -11.42
C LEU A 10 -1.72 8.46 -12.39
N LEU A 11 -1.39 7.22 -12.08
CA LEU A 11 -0.63 6.33 -12.96
C LEU A 11 -1.52 5.89 -14.13
N LYS A 12 -0.98 5.88 -15.31
CA LYS A 12 -1.66 5.35 -16.48
C LYS A 12 -1.32 3.86 -16.68
N PRO A 13 -2.19 3.06 -17.32
CA PRO A 13 -1.95 1.63 -17.53
C PRO A 13 -0.62 1.33 -18.25
N GLU A 14 -0.21 2.15 -19.20
CA GLU A 14 1.05 2.00 -19.93
C GLU A 14 2.30 2.24 -19.07
N GLU A 15 2.15 2.88 -17.90
CA GLU A 15 3.24 3.15 -16.97
C GLU A 15 3.38 2.06 -15.86
N ALA A 16 2.55 1.02 -15.91
CA ALA A 16 2.49 -0.04 -14.90
C ALA A 16 3.84 -0.75 -14.71
N GLU A 17 4.56 -1.02 -15.81
CA GLU A 17 5.88 -1.66 -15.75
C GLU A 17 6.90 -0.78 -15.02
N GLN A 18 6.93 0.52 -15.31
CA GLN A 18 7.84 1.43 -14.62
C GLN A 18 7.55 1.50 -13.12
N TYR A 19 6.28 1.58 -12.73
CA TYR A 19 5.87 1.53 -11.32
C TYR A 19 6.26 0.21 -10.67
N MET A 20 6.04 -0.93 -11.35
CA MET A 20 6.41 -2.26 -10.86
C MET A 20 7.92 -2.32 -10.57
N ARG A 21 8.77 -1.84 -11.48
CA ARG A 21 10.23 -1.81 -11.30
C ARG A 21 10.65 -0.99 -10.08
N ILE A 22 10.08 0.21 -9.91
CA ILE A 22 10.34 1.07 -8.73
C ILE A 22 9.91 0.35 -7.44
N ARG A 23 8.71 -0.24 -7.43
CA ARG A 23 8.21 -0.99 -6.29
C ARG A 23 9.12 -2.16 -5.94
N HIS A 24 9.54 -2.94 -6.94
CA HIS A 24 10.44 -4.08 -6.75
C HIS A 24 11.79 -3.63 -6.18
N GLU A 25 12.42 -2.61 -6.74
CA GLU A 25 13.70 -2.07 -6.27
C GLU A 25 13.62 -1.61 -4.81
N VAL A 26 12.60 -0.80 -4.47
CA VAL A 26 12.47 -0.22 -3.13
C VAL A 26 12.15 -1.26 -2.06
N PHE A 27 11.33 -2.26 -2.39
CA PHE A 27 10.95 -3.32 -1.44
C PHE A 27 11.92 -4.49 -1.37
N ARG A 28 12.89 -4.58 -2.26
CA ARG A 28 13.88 -5.66 -2.31
C ARG A 28 14.55 -5.94 -0.97
N PRO A 29 15.03 -4.93 -0.19
CA PRO A 29 15.65 -5.17 1.11
C PRO A 29 14.65 -5.47 2.25
N THR A 30 13.34 -5.36 2.02
CA THR A 30 12.31 -5.44 3.05
C THR A 30 11.21 -6.44 2.70
N VAL A 31 10.03 -5.95 2.31
CA VAL A 31 8.82 -6.78 2.07
C VAL A 31 9.04 -7.86 1.01
N ASN A 32 9.88 -7.62 0.01
CA ASN A 32 10.17 -8.64 -1.01
C ASN A 32 10.87 -9.87 -0.44
N LYS A 33 11.57 -9.79 0.69
CA LYS A 33 12.11 -10.97 1.39
C LYS A 33 11.03 -11.94 1.86
N ILE A 34 9.81 -11.43 2.06
CA ILE A 34 8.63 -12.24 2.40
C ILE A 34 7.92 -12.68 1.12
N LEU A 35 7.67 -11.73 0.21
CA LEU A 35 6.92 -12.00 -1.01
C LEU A 35 7.64 -12.98 -1.96
N TYR A 36 8.98 -12.93 -1.98
CA TYR A 36 9.85 -13.74 -2.83
C TYR A 36 10.91 -14.46 -1.98
N ALA A 37 10.45 -15.20 -0.96
CA ALA A 37 11.33 -15.83 0.04
C ALA A 37 12.28 -16.90 -0.52
N ARG A 38 11.94 -17.47 -1.69
CA ARG A 38 12.73 -18.53 -2.36
C ARG A 38 13.71 -17.98 -3.39
N GLY A 39 13.76 -16.68 -3.62
CA GLY A 39 14.69 -16.05 -4.57
C GLY A 39 14.11 -14.83 -5.26
N GLU A 40 14.91 -14.20 -6.10
CA GLU A 40 14.45 -13.07 -6.91
C GLU A 40 13.34 -13.50 -7.86
N PRO A 41 12.31 -12.65 -8.08
CA PRO A 41 11.20 -12.99 -8.97
C PRO A 41 11.68 -13.15 -10.42
N SER A 42 11.17 -14.16 -11.10
CA SER A 42 11.35 -14.37 -12.52
C SER A 42 10.73 -13.25 -13.34
N GLN A 43 11.14 -13.13 -14.62
CA GLN A 43 10.53 -12.17 -15.52
C GLN A 43 9.02 -12.44 -15.68
N GLU A 44 8.61 -13.71 -15.70
CA GLU A 44 7.20 -14.11 -15.76
C GLU A 44 6.41 -13.59 -14.55
N THR A 45 6.95 -13.73 -13.34
CA THR A 45 6.35 -13.17 -12.13
C THR A 45 6.25 -11.63 -12.20
N LEU A 46 7.29 -10.95 -12.68
CA LEU A 46 7.27 -9.49 -12.83
C LEU A 46 6.26 -9.03 -13.88
N ASP A 47 6.14 -9.75 -14.99
CA ASP A 47 5.15 -9.48 -16.04
C ASP A 47 3.72 -9.66 -15.51
N LYS A 48 3.47 -10.73 -14.73
CA LYS A 48 2.19 -10.96 -14.04
C LYS A 48 1.86 -9.83 -13.07
N VAL A 49 2.82 -9.39 -12.25
CA VAL A 49 2.63 -8.25 -11.33
C VAL A 49 2.32 -6.98 -12.12
N THR A 50 2.97 -6.75 -13.25
CA THR A 50 2.71 -5.61 -14.13
C THR A 50 1.28 -5.65 -14.68
N GLU A 51 0.82 -6.82 -15.11
CA GLU A 51 -0.55 -7.00 -15.62
C GLU A 51 -1.60 -6.81 -14.51
N ASP A 52 -1.33 -7.31 -13.30
CA ASP A 52 -2.19 -7.08 -12.12
C ASP A 52 -2.31 -5.57 -11.79
N ILE A 53 -1.25 -4.78 -12.00
CA ILE A 53 -1.30 -3.31 -11.84
C ILE A 53 -2.18 -2.69 -12.93
N ARG A 54 -2.05 -3.09 -14.19
CA ARG A 54 -2.89 -2.61 -15.30
C ARG A 54 -4.36 -2.92 -15.07
N ASP A 55 -4.66 -4.16 -14.71
CA ASP A 55 -6.02 -4.61 -14.38
C ASP A 55 -6.57 -3.86 -13.16
N GLY A 56 -5.73 -3.62 -12.16
CA GLY A 56 -6.07 -2.78 -11.00
C GLY A 56 -6.53 -1.39 -11.38
N ILE A 57 -5.82 -0.74 -12.31
CA ILE A 57 -6.14 0.61 -12.81
C ILE A 57 -7.41 0.57 -13.66
N THR A 58 -7.50 -0.37 -14.61
CA THR A 58 -8.54 -0.36 -15.65
C THR A 58 -9.86 -0.94 -15.20
N ASN A 59 -9.85 -2.02 -14.42
CA ASN A 59 -11.04 -2.81 -14.12
C ASN A 59 -11.44 -2.82 -12.64
N LYS A 60 -10.49 -2.61 -11.71
CA LYS A 60 -10.74 -2.75 -10.27
C LYS A 60 -10.83 -1.41 -9.52
N GLY A 61 -10.65 -0.28 -10.22
CA GLY A 61 -10.73 1.06 -9.62
C GLY A 61 -9.67 1.31 -8.54
N ILE A 62 -8.53 0.61 -8.60
CA ILE A 62 -7.40 0.83 -7.71
C ILE A 62 -6.68 2.11 -8.14
N LEU A 63 -6.40 2.96 -7.18
CA LEU A 63 -5.80 4.27 -7.41
C LEU A 63 -4.28 4.17 -7.29
N TYR A 64 -3.62 3.91 -8.39
CA TYR A 64 -2.17 4.04 -8.46
C TYR A 64 -1.81 5.51 -8.74
N VAL A 65 -0.89 6.04 -7.95
CA VAL A 65 -0.48 7.45 -8.00
C VAL A 65 1.02 7.51 -8.14
N LYS A 66 1.52 8.33 -9.06
CA LYS A 66 2.94 8.54 -9.31
C LYS A 66 3.39 9.93 -8.89
N CYS A 67 4.66 10.05 -8.54
CA CYS A 67 5.36 11.32 -8.39
C CYS A 67 6.48 11.39 -9.43
N VAL A 68 6.47 12.46 -10.23
CA VAL A 68 7.42 12.69 -11.33
C VAL A 68 8.26 13.91 -11.02
N ASP A 69 9.58 13.82 -11.27
CA ASP A 69 10.46 14.96 -11.34
C ASP A 69 10.29 15.65 -12.70
N THR A 70 9.71 16.83 -12.72
CA THR A 70 9.40 17.57 -13.95
C THR A 70 10.65 18.06 -14.68
N SER A 71 11.81 18.11 -14.03
CA SER A 71 13.07 18.51 -14.67
C SER A 71 13.70 17.39 -15.49
N THR A 72 13.38 16.12 -15.19
CA THR A 72 13.91 14.94 -15.89
C THR A 72 12.84 14.13 -16.63
N GLY A 73 11.56 14.29 -16.25
CA GLY A 73 10.46 13.43 -16.65
C GLY A 73 10.44 12.07 -15.97
N GLU A 74 11.31 11.82 -14.99
CA GLU A 74 11.45 10.54 -14.30
C GLU A 74 10.35 10.35 -13.25
N MET A 75 9.72 9.17 -13.25
CA MET A 75 8.90 8.71 -12.12
C MET A 75 9.83 8.27 -10.98
N ILE A 76 9.79 8.98 -9.86
CA ILE A 76 10.69 8.78 -8.72
C ILE A 76 10.04 8.14 -7.51
N ALA A 77 8.72 8.10 -7.48
CA ALA A 77 7.96 7.54 -6.38
C ALA A 77 6.54 7.15 -6.84
N GLY A 78 5.91 6.26 -6.09
CA GLY A 78 4.54 5.89 -6.33
C GLY A 78 3.83 5.34 -5.11
N ALA A 79 2.51 5.32 -5.18
CA ALA A 79 1.62 4.81 -4.14
C ALA A 79 0.47 4.01 -4.76
N ARG A 80 -0.03 3.05 -3.98
CA ARG A 80 -1.26 2.32 -4.29
C ARG A 80 -2.27 2.57 -3.19
N TRP A 81 -3.38 3.20 -3.56
CA TRP A 81 -4.51 3.47 -2.70
C TRP A 81 -5.74 2.68 -3.15
N ARG A 82 -6.55 2.24 -2.20
CA ARG A 82 -7.87 1.65 -2.49
C ARG A 82 -8.93 2.32 -1.63
N TYR A 83 -10.08 2.58 -2.24
CA TYR A 83 -11.30 2.93 -1.51
C TYR A 83 -12.12 1.67 -1.27
N VAL A 84 -12.19 1.25 -0.03
CA VAL A 84 -12.97 0.09 0.43
C VAL A 84 -14.31 0.61 0.94
N LYS A 85 -15.34 0.43 0.14
CA LYS A 85 -16.69 0.97 0.39
C LYS A 85 -17.75 -0.13 0.27
N PRO A 86 -18.99 0.10 0.77
CA PRO A 86 -20.12 -0.76 0.48
C PRO A 86 -20.33 -0.93 -1.03
N LYS A 87 -20.85 -2.10 -1.44
CA LYS A 87 -21.25 -2.34 -2.84
C LYS A 87 -22.59 -1.70 -3.16
N GLU A 88 -23.50 -1.68 -2.18
CA GLU A 88 -24.81 -1.04 -2.31
C GLU A 88 -24.66 0.49 -2.24
N ASP A 89 -25.20 1.18 -3.25
CA ASP A 89 -25.16 2.62 -3.31
C ASP A 89 -26.00 3.23 -2.17
N GLY A 90 -25.39 4.20 -1.48
CA GLY A 90 -26.02 4.86 -0.33
C GLY A 90 -25.88 4.13 1.01
N ALA A 91 -25.39 2.89 1.03
CA ALA A 91 -25.10 2.21 2.29
C ALA A 91 -23.95 2.89 3.03
N LYS A 92 -24.13 3.08 4.35
CA LYS A 92 -23.10 3.71 5.21
C LYS A 92 -22.01 2.74 5.64
N GLU A 93 -22.32 1.45 5.67
CA GLU A 93 -21.40 0.38 6.09
C GLU A 93 -21.51 -0.81 5.15
N ARG A 94 -20.41 -1.57 5.07
CA ARG A 94 -20.35 -2.85 4.36
C ARG A 94 -21.09 -3.93 5.13
N THR A 95 -21.51 -5.00 4.47
CA THR A 95 -21.92 -6.24 5.15
C THR A 95 -20.69 -7.01 5.64
N TRP A 96 -20.87 -7.98 6.55
CA TRP A 96 -19.76 -8.82 6.98
C TRP A 96 -19.27 -9.73 5.85
N GLU A 97 -20.17 -10.16 4.95
CA GLU A 97 -19.82 -10.92 3.75
C GLU A 97 -18.91 -10.09 2.81
N GLU A 98 -19.20 -8.80 2.65
CA GLU A 98 -18.34 -7.89 1.87
C GLU A 98 -16.98 -7.67 2.54
N VAL A 99 -16.95 -7.61 3.86
CA VAL A 99 -15.69 -7.50 4.62
C VAL A 99 -14.84 -8.74 4.41
N ASP A 100 -15.40 -9.92 4.65
CA ASP A 100 -14.68 -11.19 4.57
C ASP A 100 -14.25 -11.51 3.13
N ALA A 101 -15.08 -11.20 2.12
CA ALA A 101 -14.72 -11.31 0.71
C ALA A 101 -13.58 -10.39 0.28
N GLY A 102 -13.43 -9.24 0.95
CA GLY A 102 -12.34 -8.28 0.68
C GLY A 102 -11.03 -8.55 1.40
N LEU A 103 -11.02 -9.49 2.36
CA LEU A 103 -9.88 -9.84 3.22
C LEU A 103 -9.36 -11.26 2.91
N THR A 104 -9.13 -11.53 1.62
CA THR A 104 -8.61 -12.82 1.17
C THR A 104 -7.09 -12.80 1.06
N VAL A 105 -6.47 -13.97 1.23
CA VAL A 105 -5.06 -14.17 0.91
C VAL A 105 -4.97 -14.38 -0.60
N PRO A 106 -4.21 -13.56 -1.35
CA PRO A 106 -4.02 -13.78 -2.77
C PRO A 106 -3.19 -15.05 -3.01
N PRO A 107 -3.23 -15.65 -4.21
CA PRO A 107 -2.34 -16.75 -4.54
C PRO A 107 -0.88 -16.29 -4.44
N PRO A 108 0.01 -17.10 -3.83
CA PRO A 108 1.42 -16.77 -3.72
C PRO A 108 2.10 -16.77 -5.10
N TYR A 109 3.20 -16.04 -5.22
CA TYR A 109 4.07 -16.10 -6.40
C TYR A 109 4.83 -17.42 -6.42
N GLU A 110 5.40 -17.78 -7.56
CA GLU A 110 6.20 -18.99 -7.70
C GLU A 110 7.42 -18.99 -6.74
N GLU A 111 8.02 -17.81 -6.56
CA GLU A 111 9.17 -17.60 -5.68
C GLU A 111 8.77 -17.36 -4.21
N SER A 112 7.49 -17.39 -3.87
CA SER A 112 7.04 -17.26 -2.49
C SER A 112 7.26 -18.57 -1.71
N ASP A 113 7.51 -18.45 -0.41
CA ASP A 113 7.14 -19.50 0.52
C ASP A 113 5.65 -19.35 0.83
N PRO A 114 4.78 -20.33 0.49
CA PRO A 114 3.33 -20.17 0.60
C PRO A 114 2.85 -19.96 2.04
N GLU A 115 3.53 -20.56 3.03
CA GLU A 115 3.17 -20.45 4.44
C GLU A 115 3.52 -19.06 4.96
N MET A 116 4.75 -18.60 4.73
CA MET A 116 5.20 -17.26 5.10
C MET A 116 4.35 -16.16 4.44
N PHE A 117 4.04 -16.34 3.16
CA PHE A 117 3.18 -15.43 2.40
C PHE A 117 1.78 -15.36 3.02
N ALA A 118 1.18 -16.52 3.31
CA ALA A 118 -0.15 -16.57 3.91
C ALA A 118 -0.18 -15.97 5.32
N GLU A 119 0.85 -16.19 6.14
CA GLU A 119 0.94 -15.59 7.49
C GLU A 119 0.97 -14.06 7.44
N LEU A 120 1.73 -13.44 6.51
CA LEU A 120 1.75 -11.99 6.35
C LEU A 120 0.34 -11.44 6.04
N PHE A 121 -0.34 -12.04 5.03
CA PHE A 121 -1.66 -11.56 4.63
C PHE A 121 -2.72 -11.82 5.70
N ASN A 122 -2.68 -12.97 6.38
CA ASN A 122 -3.58 -13.28 7.49
C ASN A 122 -3.37 -12.32 8.67
N LEU A 123 -2.12 -11.97 8.98
CA LEU A 123 -1.80 -10.97 10.00
C LEU A 123 -2.45 -9.62 9.68
N PHE A 124 -2.33 -9.14 8.44
CA PHE A 124 -2.93 -7.88 8.04
C PHE A 124 -4.46 -7.96 7.95
N ASN A 125 -5.00 -9.02 7.38
CA ASN A 125 -6.45 -9.19 7.18
C ASN A 125 -7.19 -9.29 8.51
N SER A 126 -6.70 -10.09 9.48
CA SER A 126 -7.30 -10.22 10.80
C SER A 126 -7.34 -8.88 11.55
N ASN A 127 -6.26 -8.12 11.49
CA ASN A 127 -6.18 -6.81 12.11
C ASN A 127 -7.05 -5.75 11.41
N LYS A 128 -7.11 -5.76 10.07
CA LYS A 128 -8.05 -4.90 9.33
C LYS A 128 -9.50 -5.18 9.71
N ARG A 129 -9.87 -6.47 9.83
CA ARG A 129 -11.21 -6.88 10.26
C ARG A 129 -11.54 -6.37 11.66
N GLU A 130 -10.61 -6.50 12.61
CA GLU A 130 -10.75 -6.05 14.00
C GLU A 130 -10.86 -4.53 14.09
N ILE A 131 -9.93 -3.80 13.45
CA ILE A 131 -9.79 -2.34 13.61
C ILE A 131 -10.85 -1.58 12.81
N LEU A 132 -11.11 -1.98 11.56
CA LEU A 132 -11.95 -1.24 10.62
C LEU A 132 -13.39 -1.76 10.58
N GLY A 133 -13.60 -3.04 10.86
CA GLY A 133 -14.92 -3.65 10.83
C GLY A 133 -15.65 -3.40 9.51
N ARG A 134 -16.88 -2.95 9.60
CA ARG A 134 -17.76 -2.69 8.44
C ARG A 134 -17.62 -1.28 7.86
N ARG A 135 -16.89 -0.39 8.53
CA ARG A 135 -16.74 1.01 8.09
C ARG A 135 -16.07 1.11 6.71
N PRO A 136 -16.47 2.07 5.87
CA PRO A 136 -15.72 2.41 4.66
C PRO A 136 -14.42 3.14 5.02
N TYR A 137 -13.37 2.93 4.22
CA TYR A 137 -12.07 3.56 4.44
C TYR A 137 -11.23 3.62 3.17
N TYR A 138 -10.27 4.52 3.14
CA TYR A 138 -9.15 4.45 2.21
C TYR A 138 -7.99 3.68 2.83
N VAL A 139 -7.34 2.81 2.06
CA VAL A 139 -6.13 2.11 2.49
C VAL A 139 -4.96 2.42 1.57
N LEU A 140 -3.82 2.77 2.17
CA LEU A 140 -2.54 2.87 1.49
C LEU A 140 -1.84 1.51 1.57
N ASP A 141 -1.92 0.72 0.49
CA ASP A 141 -1.30 -0.60 0.44
C ASP A 141 0.20 -0.55 0.12
N THR A 142 0.64 0.49 -0.59
CA THR A 142 2.03 0.61 -1.05
C THR A 142 2.43 2.08 -1.13
N LEU A 143 3.61 2.40 -0.61
CA LEU A 143 4.28 3.69 -0.81
C LEU A 143 5.76 3.43 -1.04
N VAL A 144 6.27 3.87 -2.17
CA VAL A 144 7.67 3.71 -2.57
C VAL A 144 8.25 5.03 -3.05
N THR A 145 9.52 5.26 -2.72
CA THR A 145 10.32 6.36 -3.27
C THR A 145 11.71 5.82 -3.54
N LEU A 146 12.22 6.02 -4.74
CA LEU A 146 13.58 5.61 -5.10
C LEU A 146 14.59 6.21 -4.10
N PRO A 147 15.54 5.41 -3.57
CA PRO A 147 16.46 5.85 -2.52
C PRO A 147 17.22 7.13 -2.85
N GLN A 148 17.68 7.26 -4.10
CA GLN A 148 18.42 8.44 -4.61
C GLN A 148 17.55 9.71 -4.65
N HIS A 149 16.23 9.59 -4.60
CA HIS A 149 15.27 10.71 -4.56
C HIS A 149 14.63 10.89 -3.18
N GLY A 150 15.18 10.26 -2.16
CA GLY A 150 14.72 10.41 -0.78
C GLY A 150 14.77 11.85 -0.27
N ARG A 151 13.92 12.18 0.70
CA ARG A 151 13.84 13.48 1.40
C ARG A 151 13.48 14.70 0.53
N ARG A 152 13.09 14.52 -0.71
CA ARG A 152 12.56 15.59 -1.58
C ARG A 152 11.05 15.86 -1.36
N GLY A 153 10.38 15.04 -0.56
CA GLY A 153 8.96 15.20 -0.23
C GLY A 153 7.99 14.40 -1.09
N ALA A 154 8.46 13.58 -2.03
CA ALA A 154 7.63 12.77 -2.93
C ALA A 154 6.64 11.86 -2.16
N GLY A 155 7.12 11.08 -1.19
CA GLY A 155 6.26 10.23 -0.36
C GLY A 155 5.20 11.02 0.40
N SER A 156 5.56 12.18 0.97
CA SER A 156 4.61 13.07 1.66
C SER A 156 3.53 13.60 0.74
N MET A 157 3.86 13.93 -0.53
CA MET A 157 2.88 14.38 -1.53
C MET A 157 1.90 13.26 -1.89
N LEU A 158 2.39 12.02 -2.07
CA LEU A 158 1.58 10.85 -2.37
C LEU A 158 0.63 10.48 -1.21
N VAL A 159 1.10 10.59 0.05
CA VAL A 159 0.26 10.39 1.22
C VAL A 159 -0.81 11.48 1.32
N ARG A 160 -0.44 12.74 1.13
CA ARG A 160 -1.39 13.86 1.13
C ARG A 160 -2.49 13.65 0.10
N TRP A 161 -2.15 13.25 -1.12
CA TRP A 161 -3.11 12.99 -2.19
C TRP A 161 -4.20 11.99 -1.76
N GLY A 162 -3.82 10.86 -1.14
CA GLY A 162 -4.80 9.88 -0.65
C GLY A 162 -5.58 10.36 0.58
N CYS A 163 -4.95 11.14 1.47
CA CYS A 163 -5.65 11.77 2.58
C CYS A 163 -6.73 12.75 2.11
N GLU A 164 -6.47 13.53 1.07
CA GLU A 164 -7.45 14.42 0.45
C GLU A 164 -8.65 13.63 -0.10
N LYS A 165 -8.40 12.48 -0.74
CA LYS A 165 -9.48 11.57 -1.20
C LYS A 165 -10.31 10.99 -0.06
N ALA A 166 -9.68 10.62 1.04
CA ALA A 166 -10.38 10.15 2.24
C ALA A 166 -11.23 11.29 2.86
N ASP A 167 -10.69 12.51 2.89
CA ASP A 167 -11.41 13.71 3.38
C ASP A 167 -12.60 14.05 2.50
N GLU A 168 -12.44 14.02 1.16
CA GLU A 168 -13.53 14.24 0.19
C GLU A 168 -14.67 13.21 0.37
N ALA A 169 -14.31 11.96 0.68
CA ALA A 169 -15.28 10.89 0.92
C ALA A 169 -15.84 10.88 2.37
N GLY A 170 -15.29 11.68 3.28
CA GLY A 170 -15.68 11.70 4.67
C GLY A 170 -15.41 10.41 5.44
N VAL A 171 -14.33 9.70 5.08
CA VAL A 171 -13.99 8.39 5.65
C VAL A 171 -12.59 8.37 6.26
N GLU A 172 -12.34 7.34 7.07
CA GLU A 172 -11.03 7.05 7.65
C GLU A 172 -10.00 6.67 6.58
N ALA A 173 -8.70 6.83 6.90
CA ALA A 173 -7.62 6.24 6.13
C ALA A 173 -6.77 5.31 7.02
N PHE A 174 -6.29 4.21 6.45
CA PHE A 174 -5.55 3.16 7.15
C PHE A 174 -4.29 2.76 6.38
N LEU A 175 -3.27 2.31 7.10
CA LEU A 175 -2.06 1.73 6.52
C LEU A 175 -1.32 0.84 7.53
N GLU A 176 -0.47 -0.04 7.00
CA GLU A 176 0.54 -0.79 7.74
C GLU A 176 1.91 -0.14 7.50
N ALA A 177 2.43 0.57 8.49
CA ALA A 177 3.71 1.27 8.41
C ALA A 177 4.88 0.40 8.86
N SER A 178 6.03 0.55 8.21
CA SER A 178 7.29 0.18 8.85
C SER A 178 7.61 1.15 9.99
N PRO A 179 8.38 0.76 11.02
CA PRO A 179 8.83 1.69 12.07
C PRO A 179 9.52 2.93 11.52
N MET A 180 10.31 2.77 10.44
CA MET A 180 10.99 3.88 9.78
C MET A 180 10.01 4.84 9.08
N GLY A 181 8.91 4.35 8.52
CA GLY A 181 7.90 5.15 7.81
C GLY A 181 6.91 5.85 8.73
N ALA A 182 6.62 5.30 9.90
CA ALA A 182 5.58 5.78 10.81
C ALA A 182 5.67 7.29 11.15
N PRO A 183 6.84 7.88 11.42
CA PRO A 183 6.92 9.32 11.71
C PRO A 183 6.47 10.21 10.55
N MET A 184 6.60 9.75 9.30
CA MET A 184 6.13 10.50 8.14
C MET A 184 4.59 10.47 8.07
N TYR A 185 3.98 9.31 8.29
CA TYR A 185 2.52 9.18 8.31
C TYR A 185 1.87 9.95 9.47
N ALA A 186 2.51 9.98 10.64
CA ALA A 186 2.03 10.77 11.79
C ALA A 186 1.89 12.27 11.44
N ARG A 187 2.78 12.82 10.61
CA ARG A 187 2.67 14.22 10.13
C ARG A 187 1.46 14.47 9.21
N HIS A 188 0.85 13.40 8.69
CA HIS A 188 -0.38 13.45 7.89
C HIS A 188 -1.64 13.09 8.69
N GLY A 189 -1.54 13.02 10.03
CA GLY A 189 -2.68 12.78 10.92
C GLY A 189 -2.96 11.30 11.19
N PHE A 190 -2.11 10.38 10.72
CA PHE A 190 -2.21 8.98 11.11
C PHE A 190 -1.72 8.78 12.55
N GLN A 191 -2.47 8.01 13.30
CA GLN A 191 -2.13 7.65 14.69
C GLN A 191 -1.90 6.14 14.79
N PRO A 192 -0.89 5.67 15.54
CA PRO A 192 -0.68 4.26 15.75
C PRO A 192 -1.85 3.69 16.58
N VAL A 193 -2.42 2.57 16.12
CA VAL A 193 -3.52 1.88 16.81
C VAL A 193 -3.09 0.52 17.34
N LYS A 194 -2.12 -0.12 16.70
CA LYS A 194 -1.59 -1.42 17.10
C LYS A 194 -0.22 -1.65 16.48
N THR A 195 0.67 -2.32 17.20
CA THR A 195 1.91 -2.87 16.63
C THR A 195 1.75 -4.37 16.50
N VAL A 196 2.14 -4.91 15.34
CA VAL A 196 2.10 -6.35 15.05
C VAL A 196 3.45 -6.81 14.51
N GLU A 197 3.78 -8.07 14.71
CA GLU A 197 5.05 -8.64 14.33
C GLU A 197 4.82 -9.94 13.54
N LEU A 198 5.59 -10.11 12.47
CA LEU A 198 5.72 -11.38 11.77
C LEU A 198 7.02 -12.03 12.21
N ASP A 199 6.94 -13.22 12.81
CA ASP A 199 8.10 -14.00 13.22
C ASP A 199 8.72 -14.68 12.00
N LEU A 200 9.96 -14.30 11.66
CA LEU A 200 10.66 -14.79 10.47
C LEU A 200 11.66 -15.91 10.76
N ARG A 201 11.87 -16.29 12.02
CA ARG A 201 12.89 -17.28 12.42
C ARG A 201 12.74 -18.63 11.72
N ARG A 202 11.49 -19.01 11.38
CA ARG A 202 11.20 -20.27 10.68
C ARG A 202 11.66 -20.30 9.23
N TRP A 203 11.84 -19.14 8.58
CA TRP A 203 12.08 -19.05 7.14
C TRP A 203 13.41 -18.41 6.76
N SER A 204 13.76 -17.27 7.35
CA SER A 204 14.92 -16.48 6.91
C SER A 204 16.04 -16.41 7.95
N GLY A 205 15.81 -16.90 9.18
CA GLY A 205 16.74 -16.72 10.29
C GLY A 205 16.78 -15.28 10.85
N GLU A 206 16.05 -14.34 10.26
CA GLU A 206 15.79 -13.02 10.85
C GLU A 206 14.80 -13.19 12.01
N ASP A 207 14.90 -12.33 13.06
CA ASP A 207 14.03 -12.48 14.21
C ASP A 207 12.56 -12.21 13.88
N LYS A 208 12.27 -11.03 13.38
CA LYS A 208 10.90 -10.56 13.12
C LYS A 208 10.88 -9.37 12.18
N MET A 209 9.71 -9.16 11.56
CA MET A 209 9.37 -7.91 10.88
C MET A 209 8.22 -7.25 11.62
N GLU A 210 8.43 -5.99 12.03
CA GLU A 210 7.44 -5.21 12.77
C GLU A 210 6.65 -4.30 11.82
N PHE A 211 5.34 -4.19 12.09
CA PHE A 211 4.45 -3.26 11.42
C PHE A 211 3.63 -2.47 12.45
N ILE A 212 3.53 -1.17 12.24
CA ILE A 212 2.71 -0.27 13.02
C ILE A 212 1.43 0.00 12.22
N LEU A 213 0.31 -0.50 12.72
CA LEU A 213 -1.00 -0.27 12.13
C LEU A 213 -1.44 1.14 12.50
N MET A 214 -1.71 1.97 11.50
CA MET A 214 -2.01 3.38 11.73
C MET A 214 -3.34 3.76 11.09
N LEU A 215 -4.13 4.53 11.85
CA LEU A 215 -5.44 5.02 11.45
C LEU A 215 -5.45 6.55 11.45
N ARG A 216 -5.96 7.13 10.39
CA ARG A 216 -6.29 8.56 10.30
C ARG A 216 -7.80 8.71 10.38
N PRO A 217 -8.34 9.40 11.39
CA PRO A 217 -9.78 9.57 11.51
C PRO A 217 -10.35 10.39 10.34
N ALA A 218 -11.62 10.12 10.02
CA ALA A 218 -12.36 10.94 9.08
C ALA A 218 -12.43 12.40 9.56
N LYS A 219 -12.30 13.36 8.65
CA LYS A 219 -12.60 14.76 8.98
C LYS A 219 -14.08 14.92 9.25
N GLN A 220 -14.40 15.56 10.36
CA GLN A 220 -15.77 16.00 10.61
C GLN A 220 -16.12 17.05 9.54
N GLN A 221 -17.19 16.79 8.79
CA GLN A 221 -17.76 17.80 7.91
C GLN A 221 -18.39 18.87 8.81
N THR A 222 -17.81 20.06 8.81
CA THR A 222 -18.38 21.26 9.47
C THR A 222 -19.45 21.88 8.59
#